data_a5a00521b12f7cf13d02e0f6452d7f74
#
_entry.id   a5a00521b12f7cf13d02e0f6452d7f74
#
_cell.length_a   1.000
_cell.length_b   1.000
_cell.length_c   1.000
_cell.angle_alpha   90.00
_cell.angle_beta   90.00
_cell.angle_gamma   90.00
#
_symmetry.space_group_name_H-M   'P 1'
#
loop_
_entity.id
_entity.type
_entity.pdbx_description
1 polymer ?
#
loop_
_entity_poly.entity_id
_entity_poly.type
_entity_poly.pdbx_seq_one_letter_code
_entity_poly.pdbx_strand_id
1 'polypeptide(L)'
;MLFGATDSSARTNEAGDHVGETGTTAGSSNSTTILLLLMLLIGATLYYFVKVRRSPTPDFFGITRSSAVTGALLAESSTTTPRPATLDNEVTSADKAAFQQLLIDVQTAWSKQDLTGLRRCVTPEMLTYFSTALAEHTSQEIENHVEDVVLLRAEARESWTEDATQYATVGLRWKARDYTVSLTKKPGEAGYLIEGSEETPIESGEVWTFMRYQNGKWLLSAIQQ
;
A
#
# COMPACT_ATOMS: atom_id res chain seq x y z
N MET A 1 -32.03 -80.71 7.20
CA MET A 1 -31.77 -81.32 5.88
C MET A 1 -30.98 -80.28 5.13
N LEU A 2 -29.77 -80.54 5.11
CA LEU A 2 -28.87 -81.12 4.06
C LEU A 2 -28.45 -80.05 3.05
N PHE A 3 -27.16 -79.71 3.16
CA PHE A 3 -26.07 -79.83 2.18
C PHE A 3 -26.17 -78.89 0.99
N GLY A 4 -25.11 -78.28 0.53
CA GLY A 4 -23.70 -78.53 0.55
C GLY A 4 -22.94 -77.33 -0.03
N ALA A 5 -21.83 -77.23 0.42
CA ALA A 5 -20.50 -76.93 0.09
C ALA A 5 -20.14 -77.21 -1.40
N THR A 6 -19.23 -76.40 -1.92
CA THR A 6 -17.93 -76.67 -2.57
C THR A 6 -17.54 -75.39 -3.31
N ASP A 7 -16.51 -74.70 -2.92
CA ASP A 7 -15.06 -74.97 -3.09
C ASP A 7 -14.55 -74.72 -4.51
N SER A 8 -13.52 -73.99 -4.52
CA SER A 8 -12.29 -74.15 -5.31
C SER A 8 -11.86 -73.00 -6.21
N SER A 9 -10.88 -72.34 -5.69
CA SER A 9 -9.51 -72.21 -6.26
C SER A 9 -9.30 -71.26 -7.44
N ALA A 10 -8.60 -70.27 -7.15
CA ALA A 10 -7.16 -70.08 -7.34
C ALA A 10 -6.74 -69.51 -8.72
N ARG A 11 -5.90 -68.57 -8.59
CA ARG A 11 -4.66 -68.22 -9.32
C ARG A 11 -4.68 -66.88 -10.02
N THR A 12 -3.92 -65.99 -9.42
CA THR A 12 -2.56 -65.49 -9.79
C THR A 12 -2.48 -64.77 -11.10
N ASN A 13 -1.98 -63.63 -10.97
CA ASN A 13 -0.76 -62.98 -11.47
C ASN A 13 -1.10 -61.56 -11.88
N GLU A 14 -0.48 -60.60 -11.27
CA GLU A 14 0.89 -60.08 -11.48
C GLU A 14 0.91 -58.84 -12.42
N ALA A 15 1.72 -57.90 -12.04
CA ALA A 15 2.25 -56.76 -12.75
C ALA A 15 1.32 -55.52 -12.76
N GLY A 16 1.51 -54.48 -11.92
CA GLY A 16 2.70 -53.65 -12.05
C GLY A 16 2.40 -52.56 -13.00
N ASP A 17 1.88 -51.40 -12.52
CA ASP A 17 2.40 -50.16 -13.07
C ASP A 17 2.27 -49.04 -12.05
N HIS A 18 3.40 -48.47 -11.72
CA HIS A 18 3.58 -47.25 -10.98
C HIS A 18 3.19 -46.11 -11.91
N VAL A 19 2.09 -45.43 -11.60
CA VAL A 19 1.89 -44.07 -12.12
C VAL A 19 1.90 -43.13 -10.92
N GLY A 20 2.95 -42.33 -10.88
CA GLY A 20 3.20 -41.35 -9.85
C GLY A 20 2.09 -40.31 -9.76
N GLU A 21 1.58 -40.18 -8.58
CA GLU A 21 0.74 -39.09 -8.16
C GLU A 21 1.62 -37.85 -8.01
N THR A 22 1.69 -37.02 -9.06
CA THR A 22 2.23 -35.66 -8.94
C THR A 22 1.19 -34.83 -8.22
N GLY A 23 1.33 -34.74 -6.90
CA GLY A 23 0.64 -33.75 -6.09
C GLY A 23 1.03 -32.35 -6.53
N THR A 24 0.19 -31.72 -7.33
CA THR A 24 0.30 -30.29 -7.61
C THR A 24 -0.24 -29.54 -6.40
N THR A 25 0.64 -29.18 -5.48
CA THR A 25 0.35 -28.17 -4.46
C THR A 25 0.25 -26.83 -5.19
N ALA A 26 -0.95 -26.44 -5.55
CA ALA A 26 -1.24 -25.08 -5.97
C ALA A 26 -1.11 -24.16 -4.77
N GLY A 27 0.02 -23.49 -4.70
CA GLY A 27 0.35 -22.53 -3.64
C GLY A 27 -0.58 -21.32 -3.70
N SER A 28 -1.22 -21.08 -2.59
CA SER A 28 -2.03 -19.91 -2.25
C SER A 28 -1.19 -18.65 -2.01
N SER A 29 -0.16 -18.38 -2.83
CA SER A 29 0.72 -17.22 -2.62
C SER A 29 0.51 -16.06 -3.58
N ASN A 30 -0.51 -16.12 -4.43
CA ASN A 30 -0.61 -15.16 -5.53
C ASN A 30 -1.35 -13.87 -5.18
N SER A 31 -2.23 -13.86 -4.17
CA SER A 31 -3.05 -12.68 -3.86
C SER A 31 -2.26 -11.58 -3.17
N THR A 32 -1.45 -11.92 -2.18
CA THR A 32 -0.57 -10.95 -1.47
C THR A 32 0.50 -10.40 -2.40
N THR A 33 1.05 -11.24 -3.28
CA THR A 33 2.06 -10.82 -4.26
C THR A 33 1.47 -9.89 -5.33
N ILE A 34 0.21 -10.10 -5.73
CA ILE A 34 -0.50 -9.23 -6.69
C ILE A 34 -0.83 -7.88 -6.06
N LEU A 35 -1.27 -7.84 -4.80
CA LEU A 35 -1.51 -6.61 -4.05
C LEU A 35 -0.23 -5.80 -3.86
N LEU A 36 0.88 -6.44 -3.51
CA LEU A 36 2.20 -5.81 -3.39
C LEU A 36 2.70 -5.29 -4.74
N LEU A 37 2.48 -6.02 -5.84
CA LEU A 37 2.85 -5.59 -7.18
C LEU A 37 1.98 -4.43 -7.68
N LEU A 38 0.69 -4.40 -7.36
CA LEU A 38 -0.20 -3.28 -7.66
C LEU A 38 0.19 -2.02 -6.86
N MET A 39 0.55 -2.16 -5.59
CA MET A 39 1.09 -1.08 -4.75
C MET A 39 2.39 -0.51 -5.31
N LEU A 40 3.31 -1.35 -5.77
CA LEU A 40 4.57 -0.95 -6.41
C LEU A 40 4.34 -0.22 -7.74
N LEU A 41 3.37 -0.65 -8.55
CA LEU A 41 3.04 -0.03 -9.84
C LEU A 41 2.44 1.38 -9.66
N ILE A 42 1.57 1.58 -8.67
CA ILE A 42 0.97 2.89 -8.38
C ILE A 42 2.00 3.83 -7.75
N GLY A 43 2.86 3.34 -6.87
CA GLY A 43 3.99 4.11 -6.34
C GLY A 43 4.96 4.55 -7.43
N ALA A 44 5.27 3.67 -8.38
CA ALA A 44 6.14 3.98 -9.51
C ALA A 44 5.51 4.99 -10.49
N THR A 45 4.20 4.91 -10.74
CA THR A 45 3.51 5.86 -11.63
C THR A 45 3.36 7.24 -10.98
N LEU A 46 3.07 7.33 -9.69
CA LEU A 46 3.06 8.59 -8.96
C LEU A 46 4.45 9.21 -8.87
N TYR A 47 5.48 8.42 -8.56
CA TYR A 47 6.88 8.86 -8.56
C TYR A 47 7.30 9.38 -9.94
N TYR A 48 6.95 8.67 -11.02
CA TYR A 48 7.23 9.06 -12.39
C TYR A 48 6.49 10.37 -12.75
N PHE A 49 5.23 10.51 -12.36
CA PHE A 49 4.43 11.70 -12.64
C PHE A 49 4.94 12.94 -11.88
N VAL A 50 5.33 12.77 -10.62
CA VAL A 50 5.96 13.84 -9.82
C VAL A 50 7.35 14.20 -10.37
N LYS A 51 8.14 13.21 -10.79
CA LYS A 51 9.48 13.45 -11.32
C LYS A 51 9.46 14.07 -12.73
N VAL A 52 8.55 13.63 -13.59
CA VAL A 52 8.43 14.16 -14.97
C VAL A 52 7.87 15.58 -14.99
N ARG A 53 6.96 15.93 -14.06
CA ARG A 53 6.48 17.32 -13.92
C ARG A 53 7.51 18.28 -13.33
N ARG A 54 8.59 17.78 -12.72
CA ARG A 54 9.72 18.58 -12.20
C ARG A 54 10.83 18.82 -13.21
N SER A 55 10.66 18.46 -14.48
CA SER A 55 11.63 18.81 -15.52
C SER A 55 11.48 20.32 -15.81
N PRO A 56 12.55 21.11 -15.61
CA PRO A 56 12.50 22.52 -15.98
C PRO A 56 12.29 22.61 -17.49
N THR A 57 11.33 23.44 -17.89
CA THR A 57 11.15 23.82 -19.28
C THR A 57 12.45 24.38 -19.82
N PRO A 58 12.95 23.95 -20.98
CA PRO A 58 14.10 24.61 -21.58
C PRO A 58 13.67 26.02 -22.00
N ASP A 59 14.29 27.01 -21.41
CA ASP A 59 14.20 28.38 -21.86
C ASP A 59 14.74 28.50 -23.28
N PHE A 60 13.84 28.57 -24.24
CA PHE A 60 14.14 28.88 -25.62
C PHE A 60 13.85 30.36 -25.87
N PHE A 61 14.78 31.23 -25.50
CA PHE A 61 14.96 32.51 -26.13
C PHE A 61 16.40 32.97 -25.98
N GLY A 62 17.23 32.60 -26.95
CA GLY A 62 18.49 33.23 -27.16
C GLY A 62 18.34 34.54 -27.88
N ILE A 63 18.87 35.63 -27.33
CA ILE A 63 19.36 36.77 -28.12
C ILE A 63 20.67 37.23 -27.50
N THR A 64 21.68 37.11 -28.29
CA THR A 64 23.04 37.61 -28.18
C THR A 64 23.12 39.07 -27.74
N ARG A 65 24.07 39.36 -26.82
CA ARG A 65 24.98 40.51 -26.99
C ARG A 65 26.31 40.31 -26.25
N SER A 66 27.33 40.36 -27.03
CA SER A 66 28.72 40.43 -26.71
C SER A 66 29.07 41.67 -25.87
N SER A 67 29.90 41.52 -24.85
CA SER A 67 30.96 42.49 -24.54
C SER A 67 31.90 41.88 -23.50
N ALA A 68 33.15 41.78 -23.88
CA ALA A 68 34.29 41.39 -23.07
C ALA A 68 34.61 42.44 -22.04
N VAL A 69 34.96 42.02 -20.80
CA VAL A 69 35.98 42.62 -19.98
C VAL A 69 36.61 41.59 -19.05
N THR A 70 37.90 41.52 -19.13
CA THR A 70 38.89 40.80 -18.36
C THR A 70 38.82 41.05 -16.88
N GLY A 71 39.00 40.02 -16.05
CA GLY A 71 39.19 40.16 -14.63
C GLY A 71 39.33 38.82 -13.91
N ALA A 72 40.52 38.57 -13.43
CA ALA A 72 41.08 37.30 -12.93
C ALA A 72 40.49 36.84 -11.58
N LEU A 73 40.57 35.47 -11.40
CA LEU A 73 40.85 34.73 -10.18
C LEU A 73 39.84 34.83 -9.01
N LEU A 74 39.15 33.75 -8.77
CA LEU A 74 39.28 32.86 -7.62
C LEU A 74 38.31 31.69 -7.80
N ALA A 75 38.85 30.50 -7.92
CA ALA A 75 38.14 29.24 -7.95
C ALA A 75 37.63 28.95 -6.49
N GLU A 76 36.38 29.16 -6.21
CA GLU A 76 35.74 28.47 -5.11
C GLU A 76 34.99 27.24 -5.66
N SER A 77 35.58 26.10 -5.37
CA SER A 77 34.94 24.80 -5.56
C SER A 77 33.71 24.71 -4.66
N SER A 78 32.57 25.08 -5.20
CA SER A 78 31.28 24.77 -4.56
C SER A 78 31.07 23.27 -4.64
N THR A 79 31.57 22.55 -3.64
CA THR A 79 31.08 21.21 -3.32
C THR A 79 29.62 21.36 -2.95
N THR A 80 28.74 21.08 -3.90
CA THR A 80 27.31 20.95 -3.66
C THR A 80 27.09 19.72 -2.79
N THR A 81 27.20 19.88 -1.49
CA THR A 81 26.65 18.93 -0.53
C THR A 81 25.17 18.79 -0.86
N PRO A 82 24.59 17.57 -0.96
CA PRO A 82 23.16 17.42 -1.10
C PRO A 82 22.50 18.13 0.07
N ARG A 83 21.80 19.22 -0.21
CA ARG A 83 21.02 19.94 0.80
C ARG A 83 20.00 18.95 1.35
N PRO A 84 19.93 18.71 2.68
CA PRO A 84 18.85 17.93 3.26
C PRO A 84 17.54 18.53 2.77
N ALA A 85 16.59 17.66 2.40
CA ALA A 85 15.25 18.08 1.98
C ALA A 85 14.72 19.09 3.00
N THR A 86 14.67 20.36 2.60
CA THR A 86 14.19 21.43 3.46
C THR A 86 12.69 21.22 3.62
N LEU A 87 12.24 21.14 4.87
CA LEU A 87 10.84 21.32 5.19
C LEU A 87 10.51 22.78 4.82
N ASP A 88 10.06 23.03 3.59
CA ASP A 88 9.70 24.37 3.13
C ASP A 88 8.51 24.93 3.92
N ASN A 89 7.74 24.03 4.57
CA ASN A 89 6.70 24.35 5.54
C ASN A 89 6.82 23.42 6.75
N GLU A 90 6.89 23.99 7.94
CA GLU A 90 6.92 23.19 9.16
C GLU A 90 5.57 22.50 9.40
N VAL A 91 5.59 21.16 9.56
CA VAL A 91 4.42 20.39 9.96
C VAL A 91 4.10 20.69 11.42
N THR A 92 3.00 21.36 11.65
CA THR A 92 2.58 21.81 12.99
C THR A 92 2.06 20.66 13.85
N SER A 93 1.89 20.90 15.15
CA SER A 93 1.25 19.93 16.05
C SER A 93 -0.20 19.65 15.68
N ALA A 94 -0.92 20.65 15.14
CA ALA A 94 -2.29 20.50 14.64
C ALA A 94 -2.33 19.60 13.38
N ASP A 95 -1.34 19.74 12.49
CA ASP A 95 -1.23 18.88 11.31
C ASP A 95 -0.95 17.42 11.71
N LYS A 96 -0.08 17.19 12.69
CA LYS A 96 0.21 15.85 13.23
C LYS A 96 -1.04 15.19 13.83
N ALA A 97 -1.83 15.97 14.58
CA ALA A 97 -3.12 15.48 15.11
C ALA A 97 -4.10 15.14 13.99
N ALA A 98 -4.16 15.96 12.93
CA ALA A 98 -4.98 15.68 11.76
C ALA A 98 -4.53 14.40 11.02
N PHE A 99 -3.23 14.16 10.88
CA PHE A 99 -2.70 12.94 10.26
C PHE A 99 -3.01 11.69 11.08
N GLN A 100 -2.92 11.79 12.42
CA GLN A 100 -3.34 10.70 13.29
C GLN A 100 -4.83 10.39 13.15
N GLN A 101 -5.67 11.42 13.10
CA GLN A 101 -7.10 11.22 12.91
C GLN A 101 -7.41 10.62 11.55
N LEU A 102 -6.74 11.09 10.48
CA LEU A 102 -6.89 10.52 9.15
C LEU A 102 -6.47 9.05 9.07
N LEU A 103 -5.40 8.65 9.76
CA LEU A 103 -5.03 7.24 9.87
C LEU A 103 -6.18 6.42 10.44
N ILE A 104 -6.76 6.84 11.56
CA ILE A 104 -7.87 6.14 12.21
C ILE A 104 -9.12 6.12 11.33
N ASP A 105 -9.46 7.25 10.73
CA ASP A 105 -10.66 7.39 9.89
C ASP A 105 -10.58 6.54 8.62
N VAL A 106 -9.41 6.52 7.95
CA VAL A 106 -9.18 5.72 6.75
C VAL A 106 -9.26 4.24 7.08
N GLN A 107 -8.56 3.77 8.13
CA GLN A 107 -8.59 2.36 8.53
C GLN A 107 -9.99 1.92 9.00
N THR A 108 -10.70 2.79 9.71
CA THR A 108 -12.09 2.51 10.13
C THR A 108 -13.04 2.41 8.93
N ALA A 109 -12.91 3.33 7.97
CA ALA A 109 -13.75 3.32 6.77
C ALA A 109 -13.41 2.13 5.85
N TRP A 110 -12.14 1.76 5.77
CA TRP A 110 -11.68 0.55 5.06
C TRP A 110 -12.29 -0.72 5.65
N SER A 111 -12.13 -0.96 6.95
CA SER A 111 -12.69 -2.13 7.66
C SER A 111 -14.22 -2.25 7.53
N LYS A 112 -14.92 -1.11 7.39
CA LYS A 112 -16.37 -1.07 7.21
C LYS A 112 -16.80 -1.09 5.74
N GLN A 113 -15.84 -1.16 4.81
CA GLN A 113 -16.09 -1.01 3.37
C GLN A 113 -16.89 0.26 3.02
N ASP A 114 -16.73 1.32 3.84
CA ASP A 114 -17.46 2.58 3.73
C ASP A 114 -16.78 3.54 2.73
N LEU A 115 -17.13 3.40 1.44
CA LEU A 115 -16.64 4.30 0.39
C LEU A 115 -17.04 5.77 0.61
N THR A 116 -18.15 6.03 1.32
CA THR A 116 -18.58 7.39 1.66
C THR A 116 -17.68 7.99 2.74
N GLY A 117 -17.29 7.19 3.72
CA GLY A 117 -16.29 7.52 4.72
C GLY A 117 -14.93 7.80 4.09
N LEU A 118 -14.44 6.89 3.25
CA LEU A 118 -13.18 7.05 2.52
C LEU A 118 -13.16 8.33 1.67
N ARG A 119 -14.22 8.64 0.94
CA ARG A 119 -14.34 9.87 0.13
C ARG A 119 -14.10 11.15 0.93
N ARG A 120 -14.39 11.15 2.21
CA ARG A 120 -14.15 12.31 3.09
C ARG A 120 -12.70 12.44 3.54
N CYS A 121 -11.92 11.37 3.45
CA CYS A 121 -10.58 11.28 4.01
C CYS A 121 -9.46 11.26 2.96
N VAL A 122 -9.80 10.94 1.71
CA VAL A 122 -8.81 10.70 0.66
C VAL A 122 -9.06 11.50 -0.61
N THR A 123 -8.05 11.63 -1.47
CA THR A 123 -8.21 12.23 -2.80
C THR A 123 -9.01 11.32 -3.74
N PRO A 124 -9.55 11.84 -4.86
CA PRO A 124 -10.27 11.03 -5.84
C PRO A 124 -9.46 9.83 -6.36
N GLU A 125 -8.15 10.01 -6.56
CA GLU A 125 -7.23 8.96 -7.02
C GLU A 125 -7.13 7.85 -5.98
N MET A 126 -6.92 8.20 -4.72
CA MET A 126 -6.90 7.24 -3.63
C MET A 126 -8.25 6.57 -3.40
N LEU A 127 -9.36 7.30 -3.62
CA LEU A 127 -10.69 6.69 -3.54
C LEU A 127 -10.88 5.62 -4.62
N THR A 128 -10.41 5.89 -5.85
CA THR A 128 -10.43 4.90 -6.94
C THR A 128 -9.61 3.67 -6.56
N TYR A 129 -8.42 3.88 -5.99
CA TYR A 129 -7.59 2.80 -5.49
C TYR A 129 -8.32 1.92 -4.45
N PHE A 130 -8.86 2.53 -3.39
CA PHE A 130 -9.58 1.80 -2.35
C PHE A 130 -10.84 1.10 -2.87
N SER A 131 -11.59 1.75 -3.77
CA SER A 131 -12.79 1.13 -4.35
C SER A 131 -12.47 -0.10 -5.20
N THR A 132 -11.35 -0.07 -5.93
CA THR A 132 -10.87 -1.22 -6.70
C THR A 132 -10.48 -2.37 -5.78
N ALA A 133 -9.71 -2.09 -4.72
CA ALA A 133 -9.31 -3.11 -3.76
C ALA A 133 -10.50 -3.73 -3.01
N LEU A 134 -11.50 -2.93 -2.61
CA LEU A 134 -12.73 -3.44 -2.00
C LEU A 134 -13.56 -4.29 -2.96
N ALA A 135 -13.61 -3.92 -4.25
CA ALA A 135 -14.29 -4.72 -5.27
C ALA A 135 -13.58 -6.07 -5.47
N GLU A 136 -12.25 -6.10 -5.39
CA GLU A 136 -11.47 -7.33 -5.46
C GLU A 136 -11.74 -8.22 -4.24
N HIS A 137 -11.74 -7.68 -3.02
CA HIS A 137 -12.10 -8.41 -1.81
C HIS A 137 -13.51 -9.01 -1.92
N THR A 138 -14.47 -8.24 -2.43
CA THR A 138 -15.84 -8.72 -2.67
C THR A 138 -15.86 -9.90 -3.65
N SER A 139 -15.08 -9.82 -4.74
CA SER A 139 -14.99 -10.89 -5.74
C SER A 139 -14.35 -12.18 -5.21
N GLN A 140 -13.48 -12.04 -4.21
CA GLN A 140 -12.81 -13.15 -3.53
C GLN A 140 -13.61 -13.67 -2.33
N GLU A 141 -14.75 -13.06 -2.02
CA GLU A 141 -15.59 -13.37 -0.86
C GLU A 141 -14.81 -13.29 0.47
N ILE A 142 -13.98 -12.24 0.60
CA ILE A 142 -13.18 -11.96 1.79
C ILE A 142 -13.44 -10.56 2.31
N GLU A 143 -13.14 -10.35 3.59
CA GLU A 143 -13.19 -9.04 4.25
C GLU A 143 -11.95 -8.86 5.12
N ASN A 144 -11.29 -7.71 5.00
CA ASN A 144 -10.17 -7.33 5.85
C ASN A 144 -10.64 -6.36 6.93
N HIS A 145 -10.26 -6.65 8.16
CA HIS A 145 -10.55 -5.85 9.35
C HIS A 145 -9.27 -5.26 9.90
N VAL A 146 -9.29 -3.95 10.18
CA VAL A 146 -8.22 -3.24 10.87
C VAL A 146 -8.84 -2.53 12.08
N GLU A 147 -8.60 -3.05 13.26
CA GLU A 147 -9.24 -2.61 14.50
C GLU A 147 -8.23 -2.16 15.55
N ASP A 148 -8.69 -1.33 16.49
CA ASP A 148 -7.86 -0.81 17.59
C ASP A 148 -6.58 -0.12 17.11
N VAL A 149 -6.70 0.72 16.09
CA VAL A 149 -5.59 1.46 15.48
C VAL A 149 -4.98 2.44 16.47
N VAL A 150 -3.69 2.28 16.75
CA VAL A 150 -2.91 3.15 17.63
C VAL A 150 -1.69 3.64 16.89
N LEU A 151 -1.58 4.95 16.68
CA LEU A 151 -0.36 5.57 16.15
C LEU A 151 0.74 5.50 17.21
N LEU A 152 1.87 4.89 16.89
CA LEU A 152 3.05 4.78 17.75
C LEU A 152 4.05 5.91 17.49
N ARG A 153 4.24 6.28 16.21
CA ARG A 153 5.18 7.31 15.78
C ARG A 153 4.72 7.94 14.46
N ALA A 154 4.91 9.24 14.36
CA ALA A 154 4.75 10.00 13.12
C ALA A 154 5.97 10.90 12.91
N GLU A 155 6.65 10.76 11.77
CA GLU A 155 7.83 11.55 11.40
C GLU A 155 7.58 12.23 10.06
N ALA A 156 7.54 13.56 10.07
CA ALA A 156 7.52 14.34 8.85
C ALA A 156 8.85 14.14 8.11
N ARG A 157 8.78 13.68 6.86
CA ARG A 157 9.95 13.48 6.00
C ARG A 157 10.15 14.65 5.06
N GLU A 158 9.06 15.10 4.43
CA GLU A 158 9.06 16.20 3.48
C GLU A 158 7.77 17.00 3.66
N SER A 159 7.84 18.30 3.46
CA SER A 159 6.66 19.13 3.25
C SER A 159 6.97 20.25 2.27
N TRP A 160 6.02 20.53 1.38
CA TRP A 160 6.18 21.52 0.34
C TRP A 160 4.84 22.14 -0.04
N THR A 161 4.89 23.28 -0.71
CA THR A 161 3.72 23.92 -1.30
C THR A 161 3.92 24.02 -2.81
N GLU A 162 2.88 23.65 -3.55
CA GLU A 162 2.80 23.80 -4.99
C GLU A 162 1.52 24.56 -5.32
N ASP A 163 1.67 25.76 -5.85
CA ASP A 163 0.58 26.72 -6.02
C ASP A 163 -0.17 26.98 -4.70
N ALA A 164 -1.44 26.62 -4.64
CA ALA A 164 -2.28 26.77 -3.44
C ALA A 164 -2.44 25.45 -2.66
N THR A 165 -1.70 24.42 -3.04
CA THR A 165 -1.78 23.08 -2.43
C THR A 165 -0.54 22.81 -1.58
N GLN A 166 -0.78 22.43 -0.34
CA GLN A 166 0.26 21.98 0.57
C GLN A 166 0.30 20.46 0.61
N TYR A 167 1.51 19.93 0.70
CA TYR A 167 1.78 18.50 0.80
C TYR A 167 2.66 18.22 2.02
N ALA A 168 2.46 17.05 2.61
CA ALA A 168 3.32 16.53 3.67
C ALA A 168 3.47 15.02 3.51
N THR A 169 4.72 14.54 3.44
CA THR A 169 5.04 13.12 3.47
C THR A 169 5.50 12.75 4.87
N VAL A 170 4.82 11.78 5.48
CA VAL A 170 5.00 11.40 6.87
C VAL A 170 5.21 9.89 6.97
N GLY A 171 6.29 9.49 7.63
CA GLY A 171 6.48 8.10 8.04
C GLY A 171 5.61 7.83 9.27
N LEU A 172 4.71 6.87 9.17
CA LEU A 172 3.81 6.43 10.23
C LEU A 172 4.23 5.05 10.71
N ARG A 173 4.33 4.87 12.01
CA ARG A 173 4.40 3.56 12.66
C ARG A 173 3.19 3.44 13.56
N TRP A 174 2.42 2.40 13.36
CA TRP A 174 1.16 2.19 14.06
C TRP A 174 0.96 0.71 14.35
N LYS A 175 0.03 0.39 15.22
CA LYS A 175 -0.36 -0.98 15.52
C LYS A 175 -1.87 -1.11 15.46
N ALA A 176 -2.34 -2.30 15.06
CA ALA A 176 -3.75 -2.65 15.04
C ALA A 176 -3.90 -4.18 15.08
N ARG A 177 -5.09 -4.65 15.37
CA ARG A 177 -5.51 -6.00 14.99
C ARG A 177 -5.87 -5.94 13.51
N ASP A 178 -5.09 -6.61 12.70
CA ASP A 178 -5.25 -6.66 11.24
C ASP A 178 -5.40 -8.10 10.82
N TYR A 179 -6.56 -8.42 10.26
CA TYR A 179 -6.90 -9.78 9.89
C TYR A 179 -7.90 -9.82 8.74
N THR A 180 -7.86 -10.90 7.96
CA THR A 180 -8.74 -11.14 6.82
C THR A 180 -9.54 -12.41 7.05
N VAL A 181 -10.84 -12.34 6.83
CA VAL A 181 -11.77 -13.45 7.01
C VAL A 181 -12.47 -13.81 5.71
N SER A 182 -12.88 -15.08 5.61
CA SER A 182 -13.73 -15.58 4.54
C SER A 182 -15.20 -15.29 4.83
N LEU A 183 -15.91 -14.72 3.87
CA LEU A 183 -17.35 -14.51 3.94
C LEU A 183 -18.18 -15.79 3.68
N THR A 184 -17.52 -16.84 3.19
CA THR A 184 -18.18 -18.16 2.91
C THR A 184 -18.06 -19.14 4.07
N LYS A 185 -17.27 -18.81 5.11
CA LYS A 185 -17.05 -19.63 6.29
C LYS A 185 -17.59 -18.95 7.53
N LYS A 186 -17.86 -19.73 8.58
CA LYS A 186 -18.28 -19.20 9.89
C LYS A 186 -17.09 -19.10 10.84
N PRO A 187 -17.12 -18.19 11.82
CA PRO A 187 -16.14 -18.13 12.89
C PRO A 187 -15.93 -19.51 13.53
N GLY A 188 -14.66 -19.91 13.65
CA GLY A 188 -14.24 -21.20 14.19
C GLY A 188 -14.18 -22.34 13.17
N GLU A 189 -14.65 -22.17 11.94
CA GLU A 189 -14.46 -23.15 10.87
C GLU A 189 -13.05 -23.03 10.27
N ALA A 190 -12.51 -24.15 9.82
CA ALA A 190 -11.22 -24.17 9.12
C ALA A 190 -11.26 -23.29 7.85
N GLY A 191 -10.35 -22.32 7.76
CA GLY A 191 -10.28 -21.35 6.65
C GLY A 191 -11.24 -20.18 6.78
N TYR A 192 -11.86 -19.94 7.95
CA TYR A 192 -12.53 -18.69 8.24
C TYR A 192 -11.52 -17.54 8.33
N LEU A 193 -10.53 -17.67 9.21
CA LEU A 193 -9.40 -16.75 9.27
C LEU A 193 -8.43 -17.11 8.14
N ILE A 194 -8.23 -16.18 7.21
CA ILE A 194 -7.37 -16.35 6.02
C ILE A 194 -5.97 -15.83 6.32
N GLU A 195 -5.90 -14.66 6.96
CA GLU A 195 -4.64 -13.99 7.26
C GLU A 195 -4.76 -13.16 8.55
N GLY A 196 -3.63 -12.95 9.23
CA GLY A 196 -3.57 -12.11 10.43
C GLY A 196 -4.07 -12.79 11.70
N SER A 197 -4.51 -11.96 12.67
CA SER A 197 -5.00 -12.43 13.96
C SER A 197 -6.08 -11.51 14.49
N GLU A 198 -7.21 -12.09 14.91
CA GLU A 198 -8.30 -11.37 15.58
C GLU A 198 -7.92 -10.93 17.01
N GLU A 199 -6.88 -11.54 17.60
CA GLU A 199 -6.52 -11.29 19.00
C GLU A 199 -5.21 -10.50 19.14
N THR A 200 -4.24 -10.75 18.26
CA THR A 200 -2.88 -10.21 18.39
C THR A 200 -2.66 -9.01 17.49
N PRO A 201 -2.43 -7.82 18.06
CA PRO A 201 -2.08 -6.65 17.26
C PRO A 201 -0.71 -6.82 16.58
N ILE A 202 -0.60 -6.38 15.35
CA ILE A 202 0.65 -6.26 14.60
C ILE A 202 1.07 -4.80 14.46
N GLU A 203 2.37 -4.57 14.28
CA GLU A 203 2.90 -3.24 13.96
C GLU A 203 3.12 -3.11 12.45
N SER A 204 2.70 -1.96 11.92
CA SER A 204 2.88 -1.59 10.52
C SER A 204 3.68 -0.30 10.41
N GLY A 205 4.48 -0.19 9.36
CA GLY A 205 5.26 1.00 9.04
C GLY A 205 5.02 1.42 7.60
N GLU A 206 4.47 2.60 7.41
CA GLU A 206 4.08 3.12 6.10
C GLU A 206 4.52 4.56 5.93
N VAL A 207 4.60 5.00 4.69
CA VAL A 207 4.86 6.40 4.35
C VAL A 207 3.64 6.94 3.63
N TRP A 208 2.96 7.87 4.29
CA TRP A 208 1.76 8.50 3.75
C TRP A 208 2.06 9.91 3.29
N THR A 209 1.53 10.26 2.11
CA THR A 209 1.53 11.64 1.63
C THR A 209 0.14 12.22 1.79
N PHE A 210 0.06 13.32 2.51
CA PHE A 210 -1.14 14.10 2.70
C PHE A 210 -1.11 15.35 1.84
N MET A 211 -2.28 15.83 1.43
CA MET A 211 -2.44 17.10 0.73
C MET A 211 -3.58 17.92 1.32
N ARG A 212 -3.49 19.24 1.24
CA ARG A 212 -4.60 20.16 1.49
C ARG A 212 -4.56 21.34 0.52
N TYR A 213 -5.72 21.79 0.11
CA TYR A 213 -5.87 22.96 -0.76
C TYR A 213 -6.29 24.18 0.07
N GLN A 214 -5.63 25.34 -0.13
CA GLN A 214 -5.97 26.63 0.50
C GLN A 214 -6.24 26.55 2.01
N ASN A 215 -5.39 25.89 2.77
CA ASN A 215 -5.57 25.66 4.23
C ASN A 215 -6.87 24.90 4.59
N GLY A 216 -7.46 24.18 3.66
CA GLY A 216 -8.58 23.29 3.90
C GLY A 216 -8.19 22.10 4.77
N LYS A 217 -9.03 21.08 4.80
CA LYS A 217 -8.71 19.84 5.49
C LYS A 217 -7.62 19.05 4.76
N TRP A 218 -6.83 18.32 5.51
CA TRP A 218 -5.92 17.33 4.96
C TRP A 218 -6.68 16.14 4.38
N LEU A 219 -6.19 15.61 3.29
CA LEU A 219 -6.66 14.38 2.64
C LEU A 219 -5.45 13.47 2.41
N LEU A 220 -5.65 12.18 2.49
CA LEU A 220 -4.66 11.19 2.06
C LEU A 220 -4.53 11.20 0.54
N SER A 221 -3.32 11.39 0.04
CA SER A 221 -3.01 11.49 -1.39
C SER A 221 -2.19 10.32 -1.93
N ALA A 222 -1.37 9.68 -1.09
CA ALA A 222 -0.61 8.49 -1.47
C ALA A 222 -0.19 7.67 -0.25
N ILE A 223 -0.02 6.36 -0.43
CA ILE A 223 0.57 5.43 0.52
C ILE A 223 1.75 4.73 -0.15
N GLN A 224 2.86 4.60 0.59
CA GLN A 224 4.04 3.80 0.22
C GLN A 224 4.35 2.86 1.39
N GLN A 225 4.62 1.61 1.09
CA GLN A 225 5.01 0.56 2.04
C GLN A 225 6.47 0.19 1.85
#